data_69e011b1b24e005ebce442de978cf6f7
#
_entry.id   69e011b1b24e005ebce442de978cf6f7
#
_cell.length_a   1.000
_cell.length_b   1.000
_cell.length_c   1.000
_cell.angle_alpha   90.00
_cell.angle_beta   90.00
_cell.angle_gamma   90.00
#
_symmetry.space_group_name_H-M   'P 1'
#
loop_
_entity.id
_entity.type
_entity.pdbx_description
1 polymer ?
#
loop_
_entity_poly.entity_id
_entity_poly.type
_entity_poly.pdbx_seq_one_letter_code
_entity_poly.pdbx_strand_id
1 'polypeptide(L)'
;DSRWVWAWRYRPGGPSAPQTIPAEAGINRFAWDFRTEGLSGVPGVYVYGDYSGQRVAPGKYKARITFKGQSSETDLEIISDPKVTATAAEWTAQQDFLKQAGEQFDDLQKSVNNMRQAKKQVETINESVKSNPDAKDLIQTGKDLIKKIDQWESNLIEPRSKNFQDVINFPNK
;
A
#
# COMPACT_ATOMS: atom_id res chain seq x y z
N ASP A 1 5.39 13.16 4.50
CA ASP A 1 5.64 12.05 3.60
C ASP A 1 4.75 12.18 2.36
N SER A 2 5.37 12.51 1.21
CA SER A 2 4.66 12.80 -0.04
C SER A 2 3.88 11.61 -0.62
N ARG A 3 4.13 10.40 -0.13
CA ARG A 3 3.46 9.17 -0.58
C ARG A 3 1.94 9.21 -0.39
N TRP A 4 1.48 9.95 0.58
CA TRP A 4 0.09 9.95 1.02
C TRP A 4 -0.73 11.15 0.53
N VAL A 5 -0.07 12.21 0.07
CA VAL A 5 -0.74 13.47 -0.29
C VAL A 5 -1.65 13.32 -1.52
N TRP A 6 -1.25 12.50 -2.49
CA TRP A 6 -2.05 12.27 -3.69
C TRP A 6 -3.28 11.40 -3.43
N ALA A 7 -3.19 10.45 -2.50
CA ALA A 7 -4.30 9.58 -2.13
C ALA A 7 -5.40 10.33 -1.38
N TRP A 8 -5.00 11.32 -0.61
CA TRP A 8 -5.87 11.95 0.38
C TRP A 8 -6.75 13.07 -0.17
N ARG A 9 -6.28 13.85 -1.13
CA ARG A 9 -6.94 15.11 -1.50
C ARG A 9 -8.11 15.02 -2.46
N TYR A 10 -8.15 14.07 -3.37
CA TYR A 10 -9.11 14.11 -4.48
C TYR A 10 -9.56 12.75 -5.02
N ARG A 11 -9.07 11.62 -4.51
CA ARG A 11 -9.33 10.34 -5.14
C ARG A 11 -9.49 9.22 -4.12
N PRO A 12 -10.70 8.71 -3.94
CA PRO A 12 -10.88 7.40 -3.31
C PRO A 12 -10.11 6.36 -4.14
N GLY A 13 -9.43 5.45 -3.49
CA GLY A 13 -8.70 4.36 -4.14
C GLY A 13 -7.20 4.32 -3.92
N GLY A 14 -6.65 5.23 -3.10
CA GLY A 14 -5.29 5.14 -2.58
C GLY A 14 -5.24 4.79 -1.09
N PRO A 15 -4.08 4.39 -0.57
CA PRO A 15 -3.91 4.14 0.87
C PRO A 15 -4.24 5.37 1.70
N SER A 16 -4.93 5.17 2.80
CA SER A 16 -5.18 6.23 3.78
C SER A 16 -3.90 6.63 4.51
N ALA A 17 -3.82 7.89 4.93
CA ALA A 17 -2.72 8.31 5.80
C ALA A 17 -2.75 7.51 7.12
N PRO A 18 -1.58 7.13 7.66
CA PRO A 18 -1.52 6.47 8.96
C PRO A 18 -2.17 7.35 10.03
N GLN A 19 -2.92 6.71 10.91
CA GLN A 19 -3.48 7.40 12.07
C GLN A 19 -2.35 7.81 13.02
N THR A 20 -2.39 9.06 13.48
CA THR A 20 -1.43 9.56 14.45
C THR A 20 -2.06 9.57 15.84
N ILE A 21 -1.35 8.97 16.80
CA ILE A 21 -1.73 9.04 18.20
C ILE A 21 -1.38 10.45 18.71
N PRO A 22 -2.34 11.20 19.29
CA PRO A 22 -2.03 12.49 19.88
C PRO A 22 -1.03 12.32 21.05
N ALA A 23 -0.13 13.27 21.23
CA ALA A 23 0.92 13.21 22.25
C ALA A 23 1.03 14.57 22.99
N GLU A 24 -0.09 15.08 23.45
CA GLU A 24 -0.17 16.34 24.19
C GLU A 24 -0.11 16.09 25.70
N ALA A 25 0.11 17.16 26.47
CA ALA A 25 0.09 17.06 27.93
C ALA A 25 -1.35 16.78 28.41
N GLY A 26 -1.51 15.76 29.25
CA GLY A 26 -2.81 15.35 29.79
C GLY A 26 -3.31 14.03 29.19
N ILE A 27 -4.62 13.88 29.12
CA ILE A 27 -5.26 12.66 28.62
C ILE A 27 -5.31 12.67 27.09
N ASN A 28 -4.72 11.65 26.46
CA ASN A 28 -4.80 11.44 25.04
C ASN A 28 -5.72 10.25 24.74
N ARG A 29 -6.53 10.35 23.70
CA ARG A 29 -7.46 9.31 23.26
C ARG A 29 -7.14 8.89 21.82
N PHE A 30 -7.04 7.60 21.62
CA PHE A 30 -6.90 6.98 20.30
C PHE A 30 -7.96 5.88 20.14
N ALA A 31 -8.56 5.80 18.97
CA ALA A 31 -9.52 4.75 18.64
C ALA A 31 -8.91 3.84 17.58
N TRP A 32 -8.70 2.58 17.92
CA TRP A 32 -8.27 1.57 16.98
C TRP A 32 -9.49 0.93 16.30
N ASP A 33 -9.43 0.78 14.99
CA ASP A 33 -10.51 0.22 14.16
C ASP A 33 -10.49 -1.31 14.04
N PHE A 34 -9.70 -1.98 14.88
CA PHE A 34 -9.48 -3.43 14.87
C PHE A 34 -8.89 -3.97 13.57
N ARG A 35 -8.08 -3.18 12.89
CA ARG A 35 -7.40 -3.59 11.66
C ARG A 35 -5.90 -3.72 11.88
N THR A 36 -5.28 -4.55 11.04
CA THR A 36 -3.83 -4.60 10.87
C THR A 36 -3.36 -3.37 10.11
N GLU A 37 -2.06 -3.21 9.94
CA GLU A 37 -1.47 -2.16 9.13
C GLU A 37 -2.02 -2.18 7.70
N GLY A 38 -2.19 -0.99 7.12
CA GLY A 38 -2.67 -0.84 5.76
C GLY A 38 -1.67 -1.32 4.71
N LEU A 39 -2.18 -1.66 3.53
CA LEU A 39 -1.40 -2.15 2.41
C LEU A 39 -0.73 -1.02 1.63
N SER A 40 0.34 -1.33 0.93
CA SER A 40 1.05 -0.38 0.06
C SER A 40 0.22 -0.01 -1.17
N GLY A 41 0.46 1.17 -1.73
CA GLY A 41 -0.16 1.61 -2.97
C GLY A 41 0.85 2.12 -3.99
N VAL A 42 0.43 2.16 -5.26
CA VAL A 42 1.21 2.78 -6.34
C VAL A 42 0.71 4.20 -6.56
N PRO A 43 1.56 5.24 -6.45
CA PRO A 43 1.17 6.62 -6.66
C PRO A 43 0.53 6.85 -8.04
N GLY A 44 -0.61 7.56 -8.05
CA GLY A 44 -1.31 7.94 -9.27
C GLY A 44 -2.08 6.81 -9.96
N VAL A 45 -2.21 5.65 -9.33
CA VAL A 45 -3.04 4.52 -9.79
C VAL A 45 -4.27 4.41 -8.91
N TYR A 46 -5.42 4.25 -9.53
CA TYR A 46 -6.65 3.95 -8.84
C TYR A 46 -6.86 2.43 -8.80
N VAL A 47 -7.16 1.91 -7.63
CA VAL A 47 -7.61 0.52 -7.45
C VAL A 47 -9.04 0.56 -6.93
N TYR A 48 -9.93 -0.17 -7.59
CA TYR A 48 -11.30 -0.33 -7.11
C TYR A 48 -11.32 -1.30 -5.94
N GLY A 49 -11.04 -0.77 -4.75
CA GLY A 49 -10.90 -1.56 -3.53
C GLY A 49 -10.47 -0.72 -2.35
N ASP A 50 -10.00 -1.40 -1.32
CA ASP A 50 -9.59 -0.83 -0.05
C ASP A 50 -8.15 -1.25 0.26
N TYR A 51 -7.34 -0.31 0.66
CA TYR A 51 -5.96 -0.54 1.14
C TYR A 51 -5.87 -0.75 2.64
N SER A 52 -7.00 -0.77 3.34
CA SER A 52 -7.03 -1.06 4.78
C SER A 52 -6.52 -2.47 5.05
N GLY A 53 -5.79 -2.63 6.14
CA GLY A 53 -5.44 -3.94 6.65
C GLY A 53 -6.68 -4.76 7.02
N GLN A 54 -6.52 -6.07 7.12
CA GLN A 54 -7.59 -6.96 7.51
C GLN A 54 -8.05 -6.68 8.95
N ARG A 55 -9.32 -6.93 9.26
CA ARG A 55 -9.80 -6.93 10.65
C ARG A 55 -9.23 -8.12 11.38
N VAL A 56 -8.81 -7.90 12.62
CA VAL A 56 -8.32 -8.96 13.49
C VAL A 56 -9.45 -9.84 13.98
N ALA A 57 -9.17 -11.12 14.17
CA ALA A 57 -10.15 -12.08 14.72
C ALA A 57 -10.46 -11.81 16.20
N PRO A 58 -11.58 -12.30 16.73
CA PRO A 58 -11.78 -12.38 18.17
C PRO A 58 -10.65 -13.12 18.87
N GLY A 59 -10.22 -12.64 20.04
CA GLY A 59 -9.11 -13.22 20.78
C GLY A 59 -8.44 -12.27 21.75
N LYS A 60 -7.37 -12.74 22.38
CA LYS A 60 -6.60 -11.96 23.33
C LYS A 60 -5.43 -11.26 22.64
N TYR A 61 -5.26 -9.99 22.94
CA TYR A 61 -4.27 -9.11 22.35
C TYR A 61 -3.54 -8.33 23.44
N LYS A 62 -2.42 -7.71 23.08
CA LYS A 62 -1.71 -6.72 23.89
C LYS A 62 -1.66 -5.39 23.17
N ALA A 63 -2.07 -4.35 23.85
CA ALA A 63 -1.77 -2.99 23.41
C ALA A 63 -0.48 -2.52 24.07
N ARG A 64 0.47 -2.04 23.26
CA ARG A 64 1.72 -1.45 23.73
C ARG A 64 1.79 -0.01 23.25
N ILE A 65 2.04 0.92 24.16
CA ILE A 65 2.37 2.30 23.85
C ILE A 65 3.83 2.58 24.18
N THR A 66 4.53 3.25 23.28
CA THR A 66 5.92 3.67 23.47
C THR A 66 6.02 5.17 23.31
N PHE A 67 6.56 5.85 24.32
CA PHE A 67 6.76 7.29 24.29
C PHE A 67 8.11 7.64 24.94
N LYS A 68 8.94 8.40 24.22
CA LYS A 68 10.28 8.81 24.67
C LYS A 68 11.14 7.66 25.21
N GLY A 69 11.07 6.49 24.57
CA GLY A 69 11.86 5.31 24.97
C GLY A 69 11.28 4.50 26.13
N GLN A 70 10.18 4.94 26.74
CA GLN A 70 9.44 4.17 27.74
C GLN A 70 8.25 3.46 27.10
N SER A 71 7.96 2.23 27.52
CA SER A 71 6.85 1.45 27.04
C SER A 71 5.93 1.01 28.17
N SER A 72 4.64 1.01 27.90
CA SER A 72 3.61 0.44 28.77
C SER A 72 2.75 -0.52 27.98
N GLU A 73 2.30 -1.59 28.59
CA GLU A 73 1.45 -2.61 27.97
C GLU A 73 0.18 -2.83 28.79
N THR A 74 -0.88 -3.19 28.07
CA THR A 74 -2.13 -3.67 28.67
C THR A 74 -2.71 -4.80 27.84
N ASP A 75 -3.34 -5.75 28.51
CA ASP A 75 -4.09 -6.82 27.83
C ASP A 75 -5.47 -6.30 27.41
N LEU A 76 -5.94 -6.77 26.27
CA LEU A 76 -7.28 -6.52 25.78
C LEU A 76 -7.84 -7.80 25.14
N GLU A 77 -9.15 -7.93 25.15
CA GLU A 77 -9.86 -9.04 24.53
C GLU A 77 -10.87 -8.51 23.53
N ILE A 78 -10.83 -9.06 22.32
CA ILE A 78 -11.83 -8.81 21.29
C ILE A 78 -12.80 -9.99 21.34
N ILE A 79 -14.05 -9.71 21.66
CA ILE A 79 -15.13 -10.71 21.70
C ILE A 79 -15.81 -10.79 20.34
N SER A 80 -16.27 -11.99 19.97
CA SER A 80 -17.05 -12.18 18.75
C SER A 80 -18.41 -11.50 18.87
N ASP A 81 -18.94 -10.99 17.74
CA ASP A 81 -20.34 -10.59 17.67
C ASP A 81 -21.22 -11.82 17.95
N PRO A 82 -22.15 -11.76 18.92
CA PRO A 82 -23.02 -12.89 19.27
C PRO A 82 -23.92 -13.36 18.10
N LYS A 83 -24.06 -12.56 17.05
CA LYS A 83 -24.79 -12.93 15.83
C LYS A 83 -23.95 -13.76 14.85
N VAL A 84 -22.64 -13.85 15.07
CA VAL A 84 -21.71 -14.60 14.21
C VAL A 84 -21.37 -15.92 14.90
N THR A 85 -21.71 -17.02 14.25
CA THR A 85 -21.54 -18.39 14.77
C THR A 85 -20.25 -19.07 14.33
N ALA A 86 -19.26 -18.28 13.84
CA ALA A 86 -17.99 -18.83 13.39
C ALA A 86 -17.17 -19.42 14.54
N THR A 87 -16.57 -20.56 14.28
CA THR A 87 -15.66 -21.25 15.20
C THR A 87 -14.28 -20.60 15.21
N ALA A 88 -13.48 -20.91 16.22
CA ALA A 88 -12.09 -20.45 16.28
C ALA A 88 -11.25 -20.91 15.07
N ALA A 89 -11.51 -22.12 14.57
CA ALA A 89 -10.81 -22.64 13.37
C ALA A 89 -11.19 -21.88 12.11
N GLU A 90 -12.44 -21.51 11.93
CA GLU A 90 -12.91 -20.69 10.79
C GLU A 90 -12.33 -19.28 10.86
N TRP A 91 -12.26 -18.67 12.04
CA TRP A 91 -11.58 -17.39 12.22
C TRP A 91 -10.10 -17.47 11.84
N THR A 92 -9.39 -18.52 12.26
CA THR A 92 -7.98 -18.73 11.91
C THR A 92 -7.81 -18.89 10.41
N ALA A 93 -8.61 -19.76 9.77
CA ALA A 93 -8.56 -19.97 8.32
C ALA A 93 -8.81 -18.69 7.53
N GLN A 94 -9.80 -17.87 7.96
CA GLN A 94 -10.06 -16.57 7.35
C GLN A 94 -8.86 -15.62 7.49
N GLN A 95 -8.26 -15.55 8.71
CA GLN A 95 -7.11 -14.68 8.94
C GLN A 95 -5.91 -15.08 8.09
N ASP A 96 -5.62 -16.36 7.98
CA ASP A 96 -4.52 -16.89 7.18
C ASP A 96 -4.73 -16.59 5.69
N PHE A 97 -5.93 -16.78 5.19
CA PHE A 97 -6.26 -16.46 3.79
C PHE A 97 -6.13 -14.97 3.50
N LEU A 98 -6.70 -14.11 4.34
CA LEU A 98 -6.64 -12.65 4.16
C LEU A 98 -5.21 -12.13 4.29
N LYS A 99 -4.40 -12.71 5.18
CA LYS A 99 -2.98 -12.38 5.30
C LYS A 99 -2.23 -12.71 4.03
N GLN A 100 -2.38 -13.92 3.49
CA GLN A 100 -1.73 -14.34 2.25
C GLN A 100 -2.15 -13.43 1.07
N ALA A 101 -3.44 -13.15 0.93
CA ALA A 101 -3.94 -12.27 -0.12
C ALA A 101 -3.37 -10.84 0.01
N GLY A 102 -3.31 -10.31 1.24
CA GLY A 102 -2.75 -8.99 1.52
C GLY A 102 -1.25 -8.92 1.22
N GLU A 103 -0.48 -9.94 1.61
CA GLU A 103 0.95 -10.03 1.31
C GLU A 103 1.22 -10.05 -0.20
N GLN A 104 0.47 -10.84 -0.96
CA GLN A 104 0.58 -10.89 -2.43
C GLN A 104 0.26 -9.55 -3.09
N PHE A 105 -0.80 -8.89 -2.63
CA PHE A 105 -1.17 -7.56 -3.10
C PHE A 105 -0.08 -6.54 -2.79
N ASP A 106 0.45 -6.54 -1.56
CA ASP A 106 1.50 -5.63 -1.12
C ASP A 106 2.81 -5.83 -1.89
N ASP A 107 3.20 -7.07 -2.14
CA ASP A 107 4.37 -7.42 -2.95
C ASP A 107 4.24 -6.95 -4.40
N LEU A 108 3.05 -7.07 -4.99
CA LEU A 108 2.76 -6.55 -6.32
C LEU A 108 2.94 -5.01 -6.35
N GLN A 109 2.34 -4.30 -5.41
CA GLN A 109 2.42 -2.83 -5.33
C GLN A 109 3.87 -2.36 -5.12
N LYS A 110 4.61 -3.03 -4.23
CA LYS A 110 6.04 -2.77 -4.00
C LYS A 110 6.88 -3.01 -5.25
N SER A 111 6.61 -4.10 -5.96
CA SER A 111 7.32 -4.44 -7.21
C SER A 111 7.13 -3.35 -8.27
N VAL A 112 5.91 -2.86 -8.45
CA VAL A 112 5.62 -1.76 -9.38
C VAL A 112 6.35 -0.47 -8.94
N ASN A 113 6.33 -0.15 -7.65
CA ASN A 113 7.05 1.02 -7.15
C ASN A 113 8.56 0.93 -7.36
N ASN A 114 9.16 -0.24 -7.14
CA ASN A 114 10.59 -0.48 -7.37
C ASN A 114 10.94 -0.35 -8.85
N MET A 115 10.11 -0.89 -9.74
CA MET A 115 10.33 -0.77 -11.19
C MET A 115 10.18 0.67 -11.69
N ARG A 116 9.25 1.45 -11.13
CA ARG A 116 9.15 2.89 -11.41
C ARG A 116 10.39 3.66 -10.95
N GLN A 117 10.97 3.29 -9.81
CA GLN A 117 12.23 3.88 -9.37
C GLN A 117 13.39 3.53 -10.32
N ALA A 118 13.50 2.26 -10.74
CA ALA A 118 14.50 1.84 -11.71
C ALA A 118 14.34 2.59 -13.04
N LYS A 119 13.10 2.70 -13.56
CA LYS A 119 12.79 3.50 -14.75
C LYS A 119 13.29 4.94 -14.63
N LYS A 120 12.98 5.60 -13.50
CA LYS A 120 13.43 6.97 -13.24
C LYS A 120 14.95 7.10 -13.21
N GLN A 121 15.66 6.11 -12.67
CA GLN A 121 17.12 6.09 -12.69
C GLN A 121 17.66 5.99 -14.12
N VAL A 122 17.10 5.11 -14.94
CA VAL A 122 17.48 4.97 -16.36
C VAL A 122 17.20 6.26 -17.13
N GLU A 123 16.06 6.89 -16.92
CA GLU A 123 15.72 8.20 -17.52
C GLU A 123 16.76 9.26 -17.13
N THR A 124 17.15 9.31 -15.86
CA THR A 124 18.16 10.25 -15.36
C THR A 124 19.53 10.02 -16.00
N ILE A 125 19.95 8.76 -16.14
CA ILE A 125 21.21 8.40 -16.80
C ILE A 125 21.16 8.82 -18.28
N ASN A 126 20.12 8.45 -19.01
CA ASN A 126 19.96 8.83 -20.41
C ASN A 126 20.03 10.35 -20.62
N GLU A 127 19.39 11.11 -19.73
CA GLU A 127 19.42 12.56 -19.77
C GLU A 127 20.82 13.13 -19.47
N SER A 128 21.54 12.56 -18.52
CA SER A 128 22.89 13.01 -18.13
C SER A 128 23.92 12.82 -19.24
N VAL A 129 23.75 11.80 -20.08
CA VAL A 129 24.71 11.48 -21.16
C VAL A 129 24.24 11.90 -22.56
N LYS A 130 23.09 12.57 -22.66
CA LYS A 130 22.47 12.90 -23.98
C LYS A 130 23.34 13.72 -24.93
N SER A 131 24.25 14.54 -24.39
CA SER A 131 25.15 15.38 -25.16
C SER A 131 26.45 14.68 -25.57
N ASN A 132 26.67 13.43 -25.10
CA ASN A 132 27.85 12.65 -25.44
C ASN A 132 27.60 11.83 -26.72
N PRO A 133 28.33 12.09 -27.83
CA PRO A 133 28.16 11.35 -29.07
C PRO A 133 28.41 9.85 -28.96
N ASP A 134 29.29 9.44 -28.02
CA ASP A 134 29.66 8.05 -27.80
C ASP A 134 28.63 7.28 -26.96
N ALA A 135 27.66 7.97 -26.38
CA ALA A 135 26.63 7.34 -25.52
C ALA A 135 25.35 6.91 -26.28
N LYS A 136 25.35 6.95 -27.61
CA LYS A 136 24.13 6.65 -28.41
C LYS A 136 23.58 5.27 -28.14
N ASP A 137 24.43 4.25 -28.07
CA ASP A 137 24.01 2.86 -27.82
C ASP A 137 23.50 2.67 -26.40
N LEU A 138 24.12 3.35 -25.41
CA LEU A 138 23.66 3.35 -24.03
C LEU A 138 22.27 3.97 -23.91
N ILE A 139 22.06 5.11 -24.56
CA ILE A 139 20.76 5.80 -24.57
C ILE A 139 19.69 4.91 -25.21
N GLN A 140 20.00 4.26 -26.31
CA GLN A 140 19.07 3.36 -26.99
C GLN A 140 18.72 2.17 -26.10
N THR A 141 19.70 1.54 -25.47
CA THR A 141 19.49 0.44 -24.50
C THR A 141 18.59 0.89 -23.34
N GLY A 142 18.81 2.10 -22.81
CA GLY A 142 17.97 2.67 -21.78
C GLY A 142 16.52 2.87 -22.23
N LYS A 143 16.30 3.37 -23.44
CA LYS A 143 14.94 3.50 -24.02
C LYS A 143 14.24 2.15 -24.17
N ASP A 144 14.96 1.14 -24.63
CA ASP A 144 14.41 -0.20 -24.79
C ASP A 144 14.05 -0.85 -23.45
N LEU A 145 14.87 -0.59 -22.41
CA LEU A 145 14.58 -1.03 -21.06
C LEU A 145 13.33 -0.33 -20.50
N ILE A 146 13.21 0.99 -20.65
CA ILE A 146 12.02 1.77 -20.25
C ILE A 146 10.77 1.18 -20.90
N LYS A 147 10.81 0.91 -22.21
CA LYS A 147 9.69 0.31 -22.94
C LYS A 147 9.28 -1.06 -22.38
N LYS A 148 10.24 -1.90 -22.00
CA LYS A 148 9.96 -3.19 -21.36
C LYS A 148 9.32 -3.01 -19.99
N ILE A 149 9.79 -2.06 -19.19
CA ILE A 149 9.21 -1.74 -17.89
C ILE A 149 7.76 -1.28 -18.05
N ASP A 150 7.48 -0.38 -19.01
CA ASP A 150 6.13 0.11 -19.28
C ASP A 150 5.17 -1.01 -19.73
N GLN A 151 5.65 -1.92 -20.56
CA GLN A 151 4.88 -3.10 -20.96
C GLN A 151 4.58 -4.02 -19.77
N TRP A 152 5.58 -4.27 -18.93
CA TRP A 152 5.42 -5.07 -17.73
C TRP A 152 4.41 -4.42 -16.76
N GLU A 153 4.56 -3.13 -16.46
CA GLU A 153 3.65 -2.38 -15.61
C GLU A 153 2.20 -2.43 -16.14
N SER A 154 2.03 -2.25 -17.44
CA SER A 154 0.69 -2.26 -18.08
C SER A 154 -0.01 -3.62 -18.01
N ASN A 155 0.70 -4.72 -17.72
CA ASN A 155 0.11 -6.04 -17.48
C ASN A 155 -0.40 -6.22 -16.05
N LEU A 156 0.11 -5.44 -15.11
CA LEU A 156 -0.20 -5.56 -13.68
C LEU A 156 -1.21 -4.53 -13.19
N ILE A 157 -1.14 -3.33 -13.73
CA ILE A 157 -1.98 -2.21 -13.30
C ILE A 157 -2.49 -1.44 -14.52
N GLU A 158 -3.57 -0.68 -14.31
CA GLU A 158 -4.12 0.22 -15.32
C GLU A 158 -3.84 1.68 -14.92
N PRO A 159 -2.72 2.27 -15.38
CA PRO A 159 -2.30 3.59 -14.96
C PRO A 159 -3.19 4.74 -15.48
N ARG A 160 -4.07 4.46 -16.44
CA ARG A 160 -5.04 5.45 -16.99
C ARG A 160 -6.24 5.61 -16.07
N SER A 161 -6.59 4.59 -15.29
CA SER A 161 -7.66 4.65 -14.31
C SER A 161 -7.24 5.54 -13.14
N LYS A 162 -7.93 6.66 -12.92
CA LYS A 162 -7.61 7.67 -11.90
C LYS A 162 -8.72 7.82 -10.84
N ASN A 163 -9.89 7.32 -11.13
CA ASN A 163 -11.05 7.37 -10.25
C ASN A 163 -12.02 6.23 -10.57
N PHE A 164 -13.07 6.07 -9.76
CA PHE A 164 -14.01 4.97 -9.91
C PHE A 164 -14.81 5.00 -11.24
N GLN A 165 -14.97 6.16 -11.86
CA GLN A 165 -15.69 6.29 -13.13
C GLN A 165 -14.81 5.82 -14.31
N ASP A 166 -13.49 5.94 -14.18
CA ASP A 166 -12.57 5.52 -15.25
C ASP A 166 -12.57 4.00 -15.45
N VAL A 167 -12.98 3.22 -14.45
CA VAL A 167 -13.05 1.75 -14.53
C VAL A 167 -13.99 1.26 -15.65
N ILE A 168 -14.97 2.07 -16.07
CA ILE A 168 -15.85 1.77 -17.20
C ILE A 168 -15.05 1.75 -18.51
N ASN A 169 -14.12 2.69 -18.69
CA ASN A 169 -13.30 2.82 -19.90
C ASN A 169 -11.95 2.11 -19.80
N PHE A 170 -11.44 2.00 -18.58
CA PHE A 170 -10.14 1.42 -18.25
C PHE A 170 -10.30 0.42 -17.09
N PRO A 171 -10.85 -0.77 -17.37
CA PRO A 171 -11.08 -1.76 -16.31
C PRO A 171 -9.77 -2.16 -15.64
N ASN A 172 -9.81 -2.37 -14.33
CA ASN A 172 -8.69 -2.89 -13.57
C ASN A 172 -8.29 -4.28 -14.08
N LYS A 173 -7.03 -4.58 -13.99
CA LYS A 173 -6.42 -5.87 -14.35
C LYS A 173 -6.26 -6.75 -13.14
#